data_8e6ed19ac48ddf2e192893709b1d4914
#
_entry.id   8e6ed19ac48ddf2e192893709b1d4914
#
_cell.length_a   1.000
_cell.length_b   1.000
_cell.length_c   1.000
_cell.angle_alpha   90.00
_cell.angle_beta   90.00
_cell.angle_gamma   90.00
#
_symmetry.space_group_name_H-M   'P 1'
#
loop_
_entity.id
_entity.type
_entity.pdbx_description
1 polymer ?
#
loop_
_entity_poly.entity_id
_entity_poly.type
_entity_poly.pdbx_seq_one_letter_code
_entity_poly.pdbx_strand_id
1 'polypeptide(L)'
;MQTIEWQDFEKVELRVGTIRCARPNEKAVKPAYVLDVDLGELGVKTSSAQITAHYSCGELIGRQVLCVCNFAPKRIAGVRSEVLVTGVYDSGNRVVLAGFDQPLPNGARLA
;
A
#
# COMPACT_ATOMS: atom_id res chain seq x y z
N MET A 1 -21.73 4.79 -14.28
CA MET A 1 -20.85 3.75 -13.77
C MET A 1 -21.62 2.47 -13.53
N GLN A 2 -20.94 1.34 -13.62
CA GLN A 2 -21.54 0.03 -13.45
C GLN A 2 -21.83 -0.23 -11.97
N THR A 3 -23.04 -0.71 -11.68
CA THR A 3 -23.43 -1.13 -10.33
C THR A 3 -22.80 -2.48 -10.01
N ILE A 4 -22.31 -2.65 -8.80
CA ILE A 4 -21.80 -3.92 -8.29
C ILE A 4 -22.63 -4.41 -7.11
N GLU A 5 -22.53 -5.69 -6.81
CA GLU A 5 -23.12 -6.29 -5.62
C GLU A 5 -22.16 -6.16 -4.44
N TRP A 6 -22.71 -6.22 -3.22
CA TRP A 6 -21.90 -6.21 -1.99
C TRP A 6 -20.83 -7.29 -2.01
N GLN A 7 -21.16 -8.47 -2.53
CA GLN A 7 -20.23 -9.61 -2.64
C GLN A 7 -19.03 -9.29 -3.50
N ASP A 8 -19.17 -8.44 -4.51
CA ASP A 8 -18.05 -8.04 -5.36
C ASP A 8 -17.03 -7.22 -4.56
N PHE A 9 -17.52 -6.33 -3.72
CA PHE A 9 -16.67 -5.55 -2.81
C PHE A 9 -16.00 -6.45 -1.77
N GLU A 10 -16.71 -7.43 -1.22
CA GLU A 10 -16.16 -8.34 -0.22
C GLU A 10 -15.03 -9.22 -0.72
N LYS A 11 -14.90 -9.39 -2.03
CA LYS A 11 -13.78 -10.13 -2.63
C LYS A 11 -12.45 -9.41 -2.47
N VAL A 12 -12.47 -8.10 -2.29
CA VAL A 12 -11.25 -7.31 -2.12
C VAL A 12 -10.90 -7.28 -0.64
N GLU A 13 -9.73 -7.82 -0.30
CA GLU A 13 -9.26 -7.86 1.08
C GLU A 13 -8.48 -6.59 1.40
N LEU A 14 -9.18 -5.60 1.97
CA LEU A 14 -8.62 -4.30 2.32
C LEU A 14 -8.30 -4.27 3.82
N ARG A 15 -7.05 -4.06 4.16
CA ARG A 15 -6.55 -4.08 5.54
C ARG A 15 -5.73 -2.85 5.87
N VAL A 16 -5.79 -2.44 7.13
CA VAL A 16 -4.93 -1.40 7.68
C VAL A 16 -3.53 -1.97 7.91
N GLY A 17 -2.51 -1.24 7.49
CA GLY A 17 -1.13 -1.59 7.79
C GLY A 17 -0.33 -0.37 8.21
N THR A 18 0.78 -0.59 8.90
CA THR A 18 1.73 0.44 9.28
C THR A 18 3.04 0.22 8.52
N ILE A 19 3.53 1.24 7.85
CA ILE A 19 4.82 1.17 7.16
C ILE A 19 5.93 1.10 8.21
N ARG A 20 6.70 0.01 8.20
CA ARG A 20 7.84 -0.26 9.09
C ARG A 20 9.16 0.19 8.49
N CYS A 21 9.34 -0.04 7.21
CA CYS A 21 10.54 0.30 6.47
C CYS A 21 10.16 0.90 5.12
N ALA A 22 11.00 1.82 4.65
CA ALA A 22 10.86 2.40 3.33
C ALA A 22 12.26 2.65 2.78
N ARG A 23 12.54 2.20 1.57
CA ARG A 23 13.82 2.41 0.90
C ARG A 23 13.63 2.57 -0.61
N PRO A 24 14.51 3.30 -1.30
CA PRO A 24 14.43 3.38 -2.76
C PRO A 24 14.62 2.01 -3.41
N ASN A 25 13.85 1.74 -4.47
CA ASN A 25 14.09 0.59 -5.33
C ASN A 25 15.02 0.99 -6.45
N GLU A 26 16.31 0.69 -6.31
CA GLU A 26 17.35 1.10 -7.25
C GLU A 26 17.23 0.41 -8.61
N LYS A 27 16.53 -0.71 -8.69
CA LYS A 27 16.32 -1.45 -9.95
C LYS A 27 15.10 -0.97 -10.73
N ALA A 28 14.26 -0.11 -10.15
CA ALA A 28 13.07 0.36 -10.81
C ALA A 28 13.42 1.39 -11.90
N VAL A 29 12.82 1.25 -13.08
CA VAL A 29 12.98 2.21 -14.19
C VAL A 29 12.34 3.55 -13.81
N LYS A 30 11.13 3.52 -13.26
CA LYS A 30 10.48 4.69 -12.68
C LYS A 30 10.76 4.73 -11.19
N PRO A 31 11.01 5.91 -10.60
CA PRO A 31 11.28 6.00 -9.17
C PRO A 31 10.21 5.32 -8.34
N ALA A 32 10.62 4.46 -7.43
CA ALA A 32 9.73 3.70 -6.55
C ALA A 32 10.41 3.45 -5.21
N TYR A 33 9.58 3.19 -4.20
CA TYR A 33 10.06 2.73 -2.90
C TYR A 33 9.68 1.27 -2.67
N VAL A 34 10.53 0.57 -1.93
CA VAL A 34 10.20 -0.73 -1.35
C VAL A 34 9.73 -0.48 0.06
N LEU A 35 8.50 -0.91 0.36
CA LEU A 35 7.87 -0.71 1.67
C LEU A 35 7.69 -2.07 2.35
N ASP A 36 8.01 -2.13 3.63
CA ASP A 36 7.62 -3.25 4.49
C ASP A 36 6.47 -2.75 5.36
N VAL A 37 5.33 -3.43 5.28
CA VAL A 37 4.07 -3.01 5.91
C VAL A 37 3.64 -4.07 6.92
N ASP A 38 3.44 -3.64 8.16
CA ASP A 38 2.93 -4.49 9.24
C ASP A 38 1.42 -4.55 9.16
N LEU A 39 0.90 -5.73 8.85
CA LEU A 39 -0.54 -5.99 8.71
C LEU A 39 -1.09 -6.83 9.87
N GLY A 40 -0.46 -6.75 11.04
CA GLY A 40 -0.90 -7.49 12.22
C GLY A 40 -0.80 -8.99 12.03
N GLU A 41 -1.90 -9.71 12.19
CA GLU A 41 -1.93 -11.19 12.07
C GLU A 41 -1.52 -11.69 10.68
N LEU A 42 -1.70 -10.87 9.64
CA LEU A 42 -1.28 -11.24 8.29
C LEU A 42 0.25 -11.15 8.12
N GLY A 43 0.93 -10.61 9.10
CA GLY A 43 2.39 -10.47 9.08
C GLY A 43 2.86 -9.21 8.38
N VAL A 44 4.17 -9.11 8.21
CA VAL A 44 4.81 -8.01 7.49
C VAL A 44 4.93 -8.39 6.03
N LYS A 45 4.38 -7.56 5.14
CA LYS A 45 4.36 -7.79 3.70
C LYS A 45 5.11 -6.68 2.99
N THR A 46 5.68 -7.02 1.84
CA THR A 46 6.47 -6.08 1.03
C THR A 46 5.63 -5.54 -0.13
N SER A 47 5.79 -4.25 -0.40
CA SER A 47 5.15 -3.59 -1.54
C SER A 47 6.17 -2.73 -2.28
N SER A 48 6.13 -2.77 -3.62
CA SER A 48 6.84 -1.80 -4.45
C SER A 48 5.84 -0.72 -4.87
N ALA A 49 6.14 0.53 -4.55
CA ALA A 49 5.19 1.62 -4.71
C ALA A 49 5.82 2.85 -5.37
N GLN A 50 5.19 3.35 -6.43
CA GLN A 50 5.63 4.56 -7.13
C GLN A 50 5.05 5.80 -6.45
N ILE A 51 5.54 6.11 -5.26
CA ILE A 51 5.03 7.18 -4.40
C ILE A 51 6.11 8.21 -4.03
N THR A 52 7.15 8.33 -4.85
CA THR A 52 8.32 9.15 -4.50
C THR A 52 8.08 10.66 -4.63
N ALA A 53 7.02 11.08 -5.33
CA ALA A 53 6.81 12.50 -5.64
C ALA A 53 6.47 13.33 -4.39
N HIS A 54 5.60 12.80 -3.51
CA HIS A 54 5.13 13.53 -2.33
C HIS A 54 5.77 13.07 -1.02
N TYR A 55 6.49 11.93 -1.02
CA TYR A 55 6.93 11.32 0.23
C TYR A 55 8.43 11.02 0.21
N SER A 56 9.10 11.31 1.32
CA SER A 56 10.43 10.79 1.60
C SER A 56 10.31 9.48 2.38
N CYS A 57 11.37 8.66 2.33
CA CYS A 57 11.38 7.41 3.09
C CYS A 57 11.19 7.64 4.59
N GLY A 58 11.83 8.67 5.14
CA GLY A 58 11.77 8.95 6.58
C GLY A 58 10.37 9.29 7.07
N GLU A 59 9.60 10.08 6.28
CA GLU A 59 8.25 10.47 6.70
C GLU A 59 7.21 9.37 6.51
N LEU A 60 7.53 8.33 5.73
CA LEU A 60 6.63 7.20 5.53
C LEU A 60 6.61 6.24 6.72
N ILE A 61 7.73 6.14 7.46
CA ILE A 61 7.84 5.20 8.57
C ILE A 61 6.86 5.58 9.67
N GLY A 62 6.04 4.60 10.10
CA GLY A 62 5.00 4.80 11.10
C GLY A 62 3.66 5.24 10.54
N ARG A 63 3.59 5.56 9.25
CA ARG A 63 2.32 5.96 8.62
C ARG A 63 1.42 4.75 8.43
N GLN A 64 0.16 4.89 8.80
CA GLN A 64 -0.85 3.89 8.51
C GLN A 64 -1.41 4.09 7.09
N VAL A 65 -1.58 2.97 6.40
CA VAL A 65 -2.02 2.91 5.01
C VAL A 65 -3.11 1.85 4.86
N LEU A 66 -3.87 1.95 3.78
CA LEU A 66 -4.87 0.96 3.40
C LEU A 66 -4.29 0.10 2.29
N CYS A 67 -4.25 -1.22 2.51
CA CYS A 67 -3.64 -2.16 1.57
C CYS A 67 -4.66 -3.13 1.01
N VAL A 68 -4.54 -3.45 -0.29
CA VAL A 68 -5.18 -4.62 -0.88
C VAL A 68 -4.25 -5.81 -0.67
N CYS A 69 -4.73 -6.83 0.06
CA CYS A 69 -3.88 -7.90 0.57
C CYS A 69 -4.02 -9.24 -0.18
N ASN A 70 -4.97 -9.35 -1.10
CA ASN A 70 -5.25 -10.63 -1.75
C ASN A 70 -5.00 -10.67 -3.26
N PHE A 71 -4.15 -9.78 -3.77
CA PHE A 71 -3.57 -10.00 -5.09
C PHE A 71 -2.50 -11.09 -5.02
N ALA A 72 -2.36 -11.86 -6.08
CA ALA A 72 -1.21 -12.76 -6.20
C ALA A 72 0.08 -11.93 -6.19
N PRO A 73 1.12 -12.36 -5.48
CA PRO A 73 2.39 -11.64 -5.46
C PRO A 73 2.96 -11.47 -6.87
N LYS A 74 3.56 -10.31 -7.12
CA LYS A 74 4.13 -9.95 -8.42
C LYS A 74 5.56 -9.46 -8.22
N ARG A 75 6.48 -9.94 -9.07
CA ARG A 75 7.86 -9.43 -9.06
C ARG A 75 7.93 -8.13 -9.84
N ILE A 76 8.36 -7.07 -9.16
CA ILE A 76 8.49 -5.73 -9.73
C ILE A 76 9.91 -5.24 -9.44
N ALA A 77 10.72 -5.06 -10.51
CA ALA A 77 12.09 -4.57 -10.41
C ALA A 77 12.90 -5.30 -9.31
N GLY A 78 12.84 -6.63 -9.31
CA GLY A 78 13.57 -7.48 -8.36
C GLY A 78 12.92 -7.65 -6.99
N VAL A 79 11.80 -6.99 -6.74
CA VAL A 79 11.07 -7.05 -5.46
C VAL A 79 9.80 -7.89 -5.62
N ARG A 80 9.59 -8.83 -4.70
CA ARG A 80 8.33 -9.56 -4.62
C ARG A 80 7.29 -8.68 -3.93
N SER A 81 6.46 -8.01 -4.74
CA SER A 81 5.39 -7.14 -4.22
C SER A 81 4.17 -8.00 -3.88
N GLU A 82 3.81 -8.00 -2.61
CA GLU A 82 2.78 -8.90 -2.06
C GLU A 82 1.46 -8.21 -1.83
N VAL A 83 1.49 -6.90 -1.56
CA VAL A 83 0.30 -6.10 -1.29
C VAL A 83 0.35 -4.80 -2.08
N LEU A 84 -0.83 -4.23 -2.35
CA LEU A 84 -0.94 -2.92 -2.96
C LEU A 84 -1.22 -1.89 -1.86
N VAL A 85 -0.31 -0.95 -1.69
CA VAL A 85 -0.56 0.23 -0.85
C VAL A 85 -1.36 1.22 -1.69
N THR A 86 -2.57 1.56 -1.23
CA THR A 86 -3.52 2.31 -2.02
C THR A 86 -3.31 3.82 -1.95
N GLY A 87 -3.72 4.50 -3.00
CA GLY A 87 -3.71 5.94 -3.07
C GLY A 87 -4.49 6.43 -4.28
N VAL A 88 -4.52 7.73 -4.45
CA VAL A 88 -5.26 8.40 -5.53
C VAL A 88 -4.29 9.35 -6.23
N TYR A 89 -4.35 9.40 -7.55
CA TYR A 89 -3.58 10.36 -8.32
C TYR A 89 -4.14 11.77 -8.14
N ASP A 90 -3.26 12.72 -7.84
CA ASP A 90 -3.64 14.13 -7.81
C ASP A 90 -3.70 14.70 -9.25
N SER A 91 -3.99 16.00 -9.38
CA SER A 91 -4.08 16.66 -10.67
C SER A 91 -2.77 16.66 -11.47
N GLY A 92 -1.63 16.51 -10.78
CA GLY A 92 -0.31 16.40 -11.39
C GLY A 92 0.12 14.96 -11.66
N ASN A 93 -0.80 14.00 -11.54
CA ASN A 93 -0.57 12.58 -11.77
C ASN A 93 0.44 11.96 -10.78
N ARG A 94 0.45 12.47 -9.55
CA ARG A 94 1.29 12.00 -8.45
C ARG A 94 0.42 11.34 -7.40
N VAL A 95 0.90 10.26 -6.78
CA VAL A 95 0.09 9.50 -5.84
C VAL A 95 0.03 10.20 -4.48
N VAL A 96 -1.20 10.34 -3.97
CA VAL A 96 -1.49 10.71 -2.58
C VAL A 96 -2.05 9.48 -1.89
N LEU A 97 -1.42 9.05 -0.79
CA LEU A 97 -1.79 7.82 -0.10
C LEU A 97 -3.16 7.92 0.57
N ALA A 98 -3.93 6.84 0.52
CA ALA A 98 -5.12 6.68 1.34
C ALA A 98 -4.69 6.40 2.78
N GLY A 99 -5.32 7.05 3.73
CA GLY A 99 -4.97 6.92 5.14
C GLY A 99 -6.18 7.11 6.04
N PHE A 100 -5.90 7.29 7.33
CA PHE A 100 -6.93 7.36 8.35
C PHE A 100 -6.67 8.57 9.26
N ASP A 101 -7.74 9.14 9.80
CA ASP A 101 -7.63 10.29 10.70
C ASP A 101 -7.42 9.87 12.16
N GLN A 102 -7.54 8.58 12.47
CA GLN A 102 -7.32 8.03 13.81
C GLN A 102 -6.46 6.78 13.72
N PRO A 103 -5.65 6.48 14.76
CA PRO A 103 -4.90 5.23 14.80
C PRO A 103 -5.83 4.02 14.85
N LEU A 104 -5.45 2.97 14.14
CA LEU A 104 -6.22 1.73 14.04
C LEU A 104 -5.33 0.52 14.28
N PRO A 105 -5.91 -0.62 14.72
CA PRO A 105 -5.14 -1.86 14.81
C PRO A 105 -4.66 -2.30 13.43
N ASN A 106 -3.40 -2.74 13.35
CA ASN A 106 -2.87 -3.33 12.13
C ASN A 106 -3.64 -4.61 11.79
N GLY A 107 -3.98 -4.77 10.53
CA GLY A 107 -4.77 -5.90 10.06
C GLY A 107 -6.28 -5.69 10.14
N ALA A 108 -6.75 -4.57 10.67
CA ALA A 108 -8.18 -4.26 10.69
C ALA A 108 -8.73 -4.17 9.27
N ARG A 109 -9.87 -4.78 9.05
CA ARG A 109 -10.47 -4.87 7.72
C ARG A 109 -11.37 -3.68 7.43
N LEU A 110 -11.30 -3.17 6.21
CA LEU A 110 -12.25 -2.19 5.72
C LEU A 110 -13.64 -2.84 5.64
N ALA A 111 -14.58 -2.20 6.28
CA ALA A 111 -15.96 -2.71 6.33
C ALA A 111 -16.82 -2.19 5.17
#